data_24f0bdd7a44e99b0fc25b4bbe02845f9
#
_entry.id   24f0bdd7a44e99b0fc25b4bbe02845f9
#
_cell.length_a   1.000
_cell.length_b   1.000
_cell.length_c   1.000
_cell.angle_alpha   90.00
_cell.angle_beta   90.00
_cell.angle_gamma   90.00
#
_symmetry.space_group_name_H-M   'P 1'
#
loop_
_entity.id
_entity.type
_entity.pdbx_description
1 polymer ?
#
loop_
_entity_poly.entity_id
_entity_poly.type
_entity_poly.pdbx_seq_one_letter_code
_entity_poly.pdbx_strand_id
1 'polypeptide(L)' 'ELGAVVRAQRRHLALKQLDIAGLGNTGNRFIVDLENGKPTVQLQKVLDIMDLLGLELVVRSKRGRSL' A
#
# COMPACT_ATOMS: atom_id res chain seq x y z
N GLU A 1 -7.45 -1.18 7.76
CA GLU A 1 -6.25 -1.97 7.53
C GLU A 1 -5.48 -1.45 6.32
N LEU A 2 -4.27 -1.92 6.14
CA LEU A 2 -3.36 -1.38 5.13
C LEU A 2 -3.87 -1.53 3.70
N GLY A 3 -4.37 -2.71 3.37
CA GLY A 3 -4.91 -2.95 2.02
C GLY A 3 -6.07 -2.04 1.67
N ALA A 4 -6.96 -1.83 2.61
CA ALA A 4 -8.11 -0.94 2.42
C ALA A 4 -7.66 0.52 2.26
N VAL A 5 -6.65 0.95 3.00
CA VAL A 5 -6.09 2.30 2.89
C VAL A 5 -5.45 2.50 1.51
N VAL A 6 -4.69 1.54 1.04
CA VAL A 6 -4.07 1.59 -0.29
C VAL A 6 -5.14 1.68 -1.37
N ARG A 7 -6.18 0.84 -1.29
CA ARG A 7 -7.29 0.88 -2.25
C ARG A 7 -7.99 2.22 -2.25
N ALA A 8 -8.32 2.74 -1.08
CA ALA A 8 -9.02 4.01 -0.96
C ALA A 8 -8.21 5.16 -1.56
N GLN A 9 -6.91 5.21 -1.27
CA GLN A 9 -6.04 6.26 -1.79
C GLN A 9 -5.90 6.13 -3.31
N ARG A 10 -5.74 4.90 -3.81
CA ARG A 10 -5.67 4.67 -5.26
C ARG A 10 -6.91 5.19 -5.96
N ARG A 11 -8.10 4.89 -5.42
CA ARG A 11 -9.38 5.34 -5.99
C ARG A 11 -9.52 6.87 -5.89
N HIS A 12 -9.06 7.43 -4.79
CA HIS A 12 -9.07 8.89 -4.61
C HIS A 12 -8.24 9.58 -5.69
N LEU A 13 -7.15 8.96 -6.12
CA LEU A 13 -6.28 9.47 -7.18
C LEU A 13 -6.76 9.07 -8.58
N ALA A 14 -7.92 8.41 -8.69
CA ALA A 14 -8.50 7.94 -9.95
C ALA A 14 -7.57 6.99 -10.72
N LEU A 15 -6.79 6.19 -10.01
CA LEU A 15 -5.87 5.22 -10.60
C LEU A 15 -6.47 3.82 -10.58
N LYS A 16 -6.13 3.03 -11.59
CA LYS A 16 -6.47 1.61 -11.65
C LYS A 16 -5.34 0.79 -11.03
N GLN A 17 -5.65 -0.47 -10.66
CA GLN A 17 -4.63 -1.38 -10.15
C GLN A 17 -3.46 -1.52 -11.13
N LEU A 18 -3.76 -1.64 -12.43
CA LEU A 18 -2.71 -1.76 -13.45
C LEU A 18 -1.82 -0.52 -13.52
N ASP A 19 -2.38 0.65 -13.25
CA ASP A 19 -1.60 1.89 -13.26
C ASP A 19 -0.51 1.86 -12.19
N ILE A 20 -0.87 1.52 -10.95
CA ILE A 20 0.13 1.49 -9.88
C ILE A 20 1.07 0.31 -10.00
N ALA A 21 0.63 -0.81 -10.56
CA ALA A 21 1.52 -1.94 -10.83
C ALA A 21 2.62 -1.52 -11.82
N GLY A 22 2.25 -0.80 -12.88
CA GLY A 22 3.21 -0.29 -13.86
C GLY A 22 4.17 0.72 -13.27
N LEU A 23 3.65 1.70 -12.53
CA LEU A 23 4.48 2.74 -11.89
C LEU A 23 5.41 2.17 -10.83
N GLY A 24 4.94 1.18 -10.08
CA GLY A 24 5.73 0.54 -9.03
C GLY A 24 6.61 -0.58 -9.53
N ASN A 25 6.60 -0.86 -10.83
CA ASN A 25 7.37 -1.94 -11.43
C ASN A 25 7.10 -3.29 -10.74
N THR A 26 5.81 -3.57 -10.51
CA THR A 26 5.36 -4.83 -9.92
C THR A 26 4.34 -5.49 -10.84
N GLY A 27 4.02 -6.76 -10.55
CA GLY A 27 2.91 -7.42 -11.22
C GLY A 27 1.56 -6.96 -10.66
N ASN A 28 0.52 -7.00 -11.48
CA ASN A 28 -0.84 -6.67 -11.04
C ASN A 28 -1.27 -7.56 -9.87
N ARG A 29 -0.84 -8.81 -9.86
CA ARG A 29 -1.18 -9.75 -8.78
C ARG A 29 -0.72 -9.26 -7.42
N PHE A 30 0.47 -8.63 -7.37
CA PHE A 30 0.97 -8.05 -6.13
C PHE A 30 -0.01 -6.99 -5.59
N ILE A 31 -0.50 -6.12 -6.47
CA ILE A 31 -1.43 -5.06 -6.07
C ILE A 31 -2.75 -5.64 -5.57
N VAL A 32 -3.29 -6.64 -6.27
CA VAL A 32 -4.51 -7.32 -5.86
C VAL A 32 -4.34 -7.94 -4.47
N ASP A 33 -3.23 -8.66 -4.24
CA ASP A 33 -2.95 -9.30 -2.96
C ASP A 33 -2.80 -8.27 -1.85
N LEU A 34 -2.10 -7.17 -2.11
CA LEU A 34 -1.92 -6.08 -1.15
C LEU A 34 -3.27 -5.49 -0.73
N GLU A 35 -4.11 -5.16 -1.71
CA GLU A 35 -5.41 -4.53 -1.43
C GLU A 35 -6.38 -5.49 -0.74
N ASN A 36 -6.21 -6.78 -0.95
CA ASN A 36 -7.01 -7.81 -0.27
C ASN A 36 -6.49 -8.19 1.11
N GLY A 37 -5.38 -7.58 1.54
CA GLY A 37 -4.85 -7.80 2.87
C GLY A 37 -4.08 -9.11 3.03
N LYS A 38 -3.51 -9.63 1.95
CA LYS A 38 -2.70 -10.85 2.04
C LYS A 38 -1.51 -10.63 2.96
N PRO A 39 -1.31 -11.46 4.00
CA PRO A 39 -0.26 -11.20 5.01
C PRO A 39 1.16 -11.48 4.54
N THR A 40 1.35 -12.15 3.41
CA THR A 40 2.67 -12.58 2.94
C THR A 40 3.26 -11.67 1.85
N VAL A 41 2.74 -10.45 1.69
CA VAL A 41 3.31 -9.50 0.72
C VAL A 41 4.67 -8.99 1.21
N GLN A 42 5.58 -8.70 0.28
CA GLN A 42 6.89 -8.16 0.61
C GLN A 42 6.77 -6.72 1.11
N LEU A 43 7.31 -6.47 2.30
CA LEU A 43 7.20 -5.17 2.95
C LEU A 43 7.81 -4.05 2.10
N GLN A 44 9.00 -4.25 1.52
CA GLN A 44 9.65 -3.20 0.74
C GLN A 44 8.78 -2.76 -0.45
N LYS A 45 8.17 -3.72 -1.13
CA LYS A 45 7.26 -3.39 -2.24
C LYS A 45 6.01 -2.66 -1.77
N VAL A 46 5.51 -3.01 -0.60
CA VAL A 46 4.37 -2.30 0.01
C VAL A 46 4.73 -0.84 0.26
N LEU A 47 5.91 -0.60 0.84
CA LEU A 47 6.37 0.77 1.12
C LEU A 47 6.57 1.57 -0.16
N ASP A 48 7.08 0.93 -1.22
CA ASP A 48 7.25 1.58 -2.52
C ASP A 48 5.90 2.01 -3.10
N ILE A 49 4.88 1.15 -3.02
CA ILE A 49 3.54 1.49 -3.49
C ILE A 49 2.93 2.61 -2.66
N MET A 50 3.09 2.57 -1.35
CA MET A 50 2.61 3.64 -0.47
C MET A 50 3.23 4.98 -0.83
N ASP A 51 4.53 4.99 -1.10
CA ASP A 51 5.24 6.19 -1.49
C ASP A 51 4.69 6.77 -2.81
N LEU A 52 4.45 5.92 -3.80
CA LEU A 52 3.83 6.32 -5.07
C LEU A 52 2.47 6.98 -4.87
N LEU A 53 1.71 6.53 -3.87
CA LEU A 53 0.36 7.03 -3.59
C LEU A 53 0.36 8.23 -2.63
N GLY A 54 1.52 8.69 -2.20
CA GLY A 54 1.62 9.79 -1.24
C GLY A 54 1.26 9.38 0.18
N LEU A 55 1.36 8.10 0.51
CA LEU A 55 1.10 7.58 1.84
C LEU A 55 2.40 7.36 2.60
N GLU A 56 2.35 7.46 3.92
CA GLU A 56 3.48 7.07 4.74
C GLU A 56 3.03 6.18 5.88
N LEU A 57 3.95 5.32 6.32
CA LEU A 57 3.71 4.43 7.44
C LEU A 57 4.28 5.05 8.70
N VAL A 58 3.43 5.22 9.72
CA VAL A 58 3.84 5.75 11.02
C VAL A 58 3.64 4.64 12.05
N VAL A 59 4.70 4.35 12.79
CA VAL A 59 4.68 3.34 13.86
C VAL A 59 4.55 4.03 15.20
N ARG A 60 3.59 3.60 16.00
CA ARG A 60 3.36 4.14 17.33
C ARG A 60 3.25 3.02 18.35
N SER A 61 3.64 3.32 19.57
CA SER A 61 3.40 2.44 20.69
C SER A 61 1.87 2.32 20.92
N LYS A 62 1.41 1.14 21.31
CA LYS A 62 0.01 0.90 21.63
C LYS A 62 -0.50 1.80 22.76
N ARG A 63 0.40 2.32 23.60
CA ARG A 63 0.06 3.21 24.71
C ARG A 63 0.17 4.69 24.35
N GLY A 64 0.29 4.99 23.05
CA GLY A 64 0.42 6.36 22.57
C GLY A 64 1.79 6.98 22.79
N ARG A 65 2.80 6.20 23.12
CA ARG A 65 4.17 6.67 23.30
C ARG A 65 4.96 6.50 22.02
N SER A 66 5.83 7.46 21.74
CA SER A 66 6.83 7.31 20.70
C SER A 66 7.87 6.29 21.12
N LEU A 67 8.35 5.54 20.17
CA LEU A 67 9.47 4.64 20.40
C LEU A 67 10.79 5.39 20.23
#